data_53cfdbdeeb0b8f2cd94d9a22f2f87606
#
_entry.id   53cfdbdeeb0b8f2cd94d9a22f2f87606
#
_cell.length_a   1.000
_cell.length_b   1.000
_cell.length_c   1.000
_cell.angle_alpha   90.00
_cell.angle_beta   90.00
_cell.angle_gamma   90.00
#
_symmetry.space_group_name_H-M   'P 1'
#
loop_
_entity.id
_entity.type
_entity.pdbx_description
1 polymer ?
#
loop_
_entity_poly.entity_id
_entity_poly.type
_entity_poly.pdbx_seq_one_letter_code
_entity_poly.pdbx_strand_id
1 'polypeptide(L)'
;MFAYVLLKGARTGYLPESFRTAGIKAYNGIINNFIKVNADKTISLTNCCSVSGLGPAPGPYVKKPNFKRDGSFNYYMSEPIRDNGAKGIGPFIWASLEMEQLPQGK
;
A
#
# COMPACT_ATOMS: atom_id res chain seq x y z
N MET A 1 3.24 0.41 1.40
CA MET A 1 4.29 -0.07 2.33
C MET A 1 5.65 -0.21 1.66
N PHE A 2 5.77 -0.90 0.54
CA PHE A 2 7.07 -1.12 -0.10
C PHE A 2 7.82 0.19 -0.38
N ALA A 3 7.14 1.21 -0.89
CA ALA A 3 7.78 2.50 -1.14
C ALA A 3 8.38 3.08 0.15
N TYR A 4 7.61 3.06 1.25
CA TYR A 4 8.08 3.55 2.54
C TYR A 4 9.31 2.79 3.04
N VAL A 5 9.25 1.46 3.01
CA VAL A 5 10.35 0.63 3.50
C VAL A 5 11.64 0.86 2.71
N LEU A 6 11.52 0.94 1.38
CA LEU A 6 12.67 1.16 0.51
C LEU A 6 13.30 2.54 0.73
N LEU A 7 12.46 3.58 0.82
CA LEU A 7 12.94 4.95 1.02
C LEU A 7 13.58 5.13 2.40
N LYS A 8 12.88 4.71 3.44
CA LYS A 8 13.38 4.85 4.81
C LYS A 8 14.59 3.96 5.04
N GLY A 9 14.56 2.72 4.56
CA GLY A 9 15.67 1.79 4.71
C GLY A 9 16.96 2.33 4.06
N ALA A 10 16.84 2.92 2.88
CA ALA A 10 17.99 3.54 2.22
C ALA A 10 18.46 4.78 2.99
N ARG A 11 17.55 5.64 3.46
CA ARG A 11 17.88 6.85 4.20
C ARG A 11 18.61 6.54 5.51
N THR A 12 18.17 5.51 6.23
CA THR A 12 18.71 5.17 7.55
C THR A 12 19.90 4.18 7.49
N GLY A 13 20.28 3.75 6.30
CA GLY A 13 21.46 2.88 6.13
C GLY A 13 21.19 1.38 6.30
N TYR A 14 19.92 0.98 6.50
CA TYR A 14 19.59 -0.45 6.55
C TYR A 14 19.59 -1.12 5.19
N LEU A 15 19.38 -0.35 4.13
CA LEU A 15 19.41 -0.84 2.75
C LEU A 15 20.45 -0.07 1.96
N PRO A 16 21.08 -0.69 0.96
CA PRO A 16 21.97 0.02 0.03
C PRO A 16 21.25 1.18 -0.65
N GLU A 17 22.02 2.22 -0.97
CA GLU A 17 21.51 3.46 -1.59
C GLU A 17 20.75 3.19 -2.89
N SER A 18 21.12 2.12 -3.61
CA SER A 18 20.44 1.73 -4.85
C SER A 18 18.95 1.46 -4.68
N PHE A 19 18.51 1.09 -3.46
CA PHE A 19 17.09 0.86 -3.18
C PHE A 19 16.26 2.15 -3.13
N ARG A 20 16.91 3.29 -2.99
CA ARG A 20 16.22 4.59 -3.06
C ARG A 20 15.52 4.77 -4.40
N THR A 21 16.19 4.46 -5.50
CA THR A 21 15.60 4.53 -6.85
C THR A 21 14.36 3.66 -6.96
N ALA A 22 14.42 2.45 -6.43
CA ALA A 22 13.26 1.56 -6.42
C ALA A 22 12.10 2.14 -5.60
N GLY A 23 12.41 2.75 -4.45
CA GLY A 23 11.41 3.40 -3.60
C GLY A 23 10.73 4.58 -4.29
N ILE A 24 11.51 5.42 -4.96
CA ILE A 24 10.98 6.56 -5.74
C ILE A 24 10.09 6.05 -6.88
N LYS A 25 10.53 5.03 -7.59
CA LYS A 25 9.73 4.43 -8.67
C LYS A 25 8.41 3.88 -8.15
N ALA A 26 8.44 3.19 -7.01
CA ALA A 26 7.22 2.66 -6.38
C ALA A 26 6.26 3.78 -5.99
N TYR A 27 6.77 4.85 -5.37
CA TYR A 27 5.96 6.00 -4.97
C TYR A 27 5.32 6.68 -6.20
N ASN A 28 6.10 6.93 -7.24
CA ASN A 28 5.58 7.54 -8.46
C ASN A 28 4.53 6.66 -9.13
N GLY A 29 4.69 5.33 -9.04
CA GLY A 29 3.68 4.39 -9.51
C GLY A 29 2.36 4.54 -8.77
N ILE A 30 2.40 4.76 -7.47
CA ILE A 30 1.19 5.02 -6.67
C ILE A 30 0.53 6.32 -7.13
N ILE A 31 1.30 7.40 -7.25
CA ILE A 31 0.77 8.71 -7.67
C ILE A 31 0.10 8.61 -9.04
N ASN A 32 0.73 7.90 -9.97
CA ASN A 32 0.26 7.86 -11.36
C ASN A 32 -0.93 6.91 -11.57
N ASN A 33 -1.05 5.85 -10.75
CA ASN A 33 -2.01 4.78 -11.02
C ASN A 33 -3.09 4.62 -9.94
N PHE A 34 -2.84 5.06 -8.72
CA PHE A 34 -3.73 4.75 -7.59
C PHE A 34 -4.30 5.99 -6.91
N ILE A 35 -3.85 7.18 -7.25
CA ILE A 35 -4.42 8.42 -6.73
C ILE A 35 -5.50 8.92 -7.69
N LYS A 36 -6.70 9.18 -7.14
CA LYS A 36 -7.81 9.76 -7.87
C LYS A 36 -8.12 11.14 -7.28
N VAL A 37 -8.19 12.14 -8.14
CA VAL A 37 -8.65 13.47 -7.73
C VAL A 37 -10.16 13.55 -7.90
N ASN A 38 -10.87 13.80 -6.82
CA ASN A 38 -12.33 13.90 -6.81
C ASN A 38 -12.80 15.27 -7.28
N ALA A 39 -14.10 15.37 -7.62
CA ALA A 39 -14.67 16.62 -8.13
C ALA A 39 -14.57 17.79 -7.11
N ASP A 40 -14.59 17.49 -5.82
CA ASP A 40 -14.44 18.47 -4.75
C ASP A 40 -12.97 18.82 -4.41
N LYS A 41 -12.03 18.37 -5.24
CA LYS A 41 -10.58 18.54 -5.09
C LYS A 41 -9.94 17.74 -3.96
N THR A 42 -10.68 16.87 -3.28
CA THR A 42 -10.08 15.88 -2.38
C THR A 42 -9.44 14.76 -3.19
N ILE A 43 -8.55 14.02 -2.58
CA ILE A 43 -7.91 12.86 -3.22
C ILE A 43 -8.34 11.56 -2.55
N SER A 44 -8.38 10.50 -3.34
CA SER A 44 -8.62 9.15 -2.85
C SER A 44 -7.46 8.24 -3.25
N LEU A 45 -7.01 7.42 -2.32
CA LEU A 45 -6.09 6.34 -2.61
C LEU A 45 -6.91 5.10 -2.98
N THR A 46 -6.78 4.65 -4.22
CA THR A 46 -7.58 3.55 -4.76
C THR A 46 -6.83 2.22 -4.69
N ASN A 47 -7.55 1.15 -4.94
CA ASN A 47 -7.01 -0.22 -5.05
C ASN A 47 -6.31 -0.70 -3.77
N CYS A 48 -6.78 -0.26 -2.61
CA CYS A 48 -6.28 -0.76 -1.34
C CYS A 48 -6.83 -2.17 -1.10
N CYS A 49 -5.94 -3.12 -0.80
CA CYS A 49 -6.36 -4.43 -0.36
C CYS A 49 -7.11 -4.31 0.96
N SER A 50 -8.33 -4.85 1.00
CA SER A 50 -9.16 -4.79 2.20
C SER A 50 -8.55 -5.58 3.34
N VAL A 51 -8.22 -6.84 3.07
CA VAL A 51 -7.65 -7.77 4.03
C VAL A 51 -7.12 -8.99 3.28
N SER A 52 -6.11 -9.65 3.81
CA SER A 52 -5.74 -10.99 3.38
C SER A 52 -5.16 -11.74 4.59
N GLY A 53 -5.27 -13.06 4.56
CA GLY A 53 -4.78 -13.86 5.67
C GLY A 53 -4.98 -15.36 5.42
N LEU A 54 -4.68 -16.14 6.42
CA LEU A 54 -4.83 -17.60 6.38
C LEU A 54 -5.83 -18.06 7.45
N GLY A 55 -6.43 -19.23 7.22
CA GLY A 55 -7.34 -19.85 8.15
C GLY A 55 -8.75 -19.29 8.10
N PRO A 56 -9.59 -19.60 9.08
CA PRO A 56 -10.95 -19.09 9.11
C PRO A 56 -10.95 -17.57 9.27
N ALA A 57 -11.83 -16.91 8.53
CA ALA A 57 -11.99 -15.47 8.67
C ALA A 57 -12.58 -15.13 10.05
N PRO A 58 -12.10 -14.09 10.73
CA PRO A 58 -12.55 -13.81 12.09
C PRO A 58 -13.96 -13.19 12.13
N GLY A 59 -14.77 -13.70 13.07
CA GLY A 59 -15.94 -13.03 13.60
C GLY A 59 -17.06 -12.70 12.63
N PRO A 60 -17.78 -11.61 12.90
CA PRO A 60 -19.03 -11.30 12.20
C PRO A 60 -18.88 -10.89 10.74
N TYR A 61 -17.64 -10.79 10.26
CA TYR A 61 -17.38 -10.41 8.87
C TYR A 61 -17.47 -11.56 7.89
N VAL A 62 -17.69 -12.80 8.38
CA VAL A 62 -17.81 -13.97 7.52
C VAL A 62 -19.26 -14.11 7.07
N LYS A 63 -19.54 -13.68 5.85
CA LYS A 63 -20.88 -13.86 5.26
C LYS A 63 -21.10 -15.26 4.67
N LYS A 64 -20.05 -16.09 4.62
CA LYS A 64 -20.10 -17.45 4.06
C LYS A 64 -19.59 -18.43 5.12
N PRO A 65 -20.43 -19.37 5.60
CA PRO A 65 -20.08 -20.24 6.74
C PRO A 65 -18.90 -21.19 6.49
N ASN A 66 -18.55 -21.48 5.24
CA ASN A 66 -17.45 -22.39 4.91
C ASN A 66 -16.29 -21.70 4.20
N PHE A 67 -16.19 -20.37 4.36
CA PHE A 67 -15.13 -19.62 3.72
C PHE A 67 -13.80 -19.85 4.44
N LYS A 68 -12.82 -20.39 3.70
CA LYS A 68 -11.47 -20.61 4.21
C LYS A 68 -10.47 -19.81 3.39
N ARG A 69 -9.58 -19.13 4.10
CA ARG A 69 -8.44 -18.45 3.52
C ARG A 69 -7.28 -19.44 3.45
N ASP A 70 -7.12 -20.08 2.29
CA ASP A 70 -6.23 -21.22 2.10
C ASP A 70 -4.84 -20.85 1.55
N GLY A 71 -4.58 -19.54 1.34
CA GLY A 71 -3.32 -19.09 0.78
C GLY A 71 -3.17 -19.28 -0.73
N SER A 72 -4.22 -19.76 -1.42
CA SER A 72 -4.18 -19.92 -2.86
C SER A 72 -4.28 -18.58 -3.59
N PHE A 73 -3.85 -18.58 -4.86
CA PHE A 73 -4.03 -17.41 -5.73
C PHE A 73 -5.51 -17.07 -5.89
N ASN A 74 -6.37 -18.07 -6.08
CA ASN A 74 -7.80 -17.85 -6.23
C ASN A 74 -8.41 -17.20 -4.98
N TYR A 75 -8.00 -17.66 -3.80
CA TYR A 75 -8.43 -16.99 -2.57
C TYR A 75 -7.97 -15.54 -2.55
N TYR A 76 -6.68 -15.27 -2.80
CA TYR A 76 -6.11 -13.92 -2.75
C TYR A 76 -6.88 -12.97 -3.68
N MET A 77 -7.19 -13.42 -4.88
CA MET A 77 -7.93 -12.62 -5.85
C MET A 77 -9.40 -12.43 -5.48
N SER A 78 -9.93 -13.24 -4.55
CA SER A 78 -11.32 -13.11 -4.08
C SER A 78 -11.51 -12.03 -3.02
N GLU A 79 -10.43 -11.57 -2.38
CA GLU A 79 -10.55 -10.50 -1.38
C GLU A 79 -10.85 -9.16 -2.06
N PRO A 80 -11.79 -8.38 -1.49
CA PRO A 80 -12.16 -7.11 -2.10
C PRO A 80 -11.06 -6.05 -1.99
N ILE A 81 -11.03 -5.17 -2.97
CA ILE A 81 -10.24 -3.95 -2.91
C ILE A 81 -11.16 -2.77 -2.63
N ARG A 82 -10.63 -1.73 -2.03
CA ARG A 82 -11.43 -0.54 -1.69
C ARG A 82 -10.58 0.73 -1.77
N ASP A 83 -11.29 1.87 -1.78
CA ASP A 83 -10.64 3.17 -1.73
C ASP A 83 -10.45 3.58 -0.27
N ASN A 84 -9.36 4.32 -0.03
CA ASN A 84 -9.08 4.95 1.27
C ASN A 84 -9.01 3.98 2.45
N GLY A 85 -8.57 2.75 2.21
CA GLY A 85 -8.33 1.81 3.30
C GLY A 85 -7.23 2.32 4.23
N ALA A 86 -7.47 2.28 5.55
CA ALA A 86 -6.53 2.82 6.54
C ALA A 86 -5.14 2.14 6.43
N LYS A 87 -5.11 0.86 6.11
CA LYS A 87 -3.87 0.11 5.94
C LYS A 87 -3.05 0.55 4.72
N GLY A 88 -3.68 1.25 3.78
CA GLY A 88 -3.01 1.85 2.63
C GLY A 88 -2.68 3.32 2.87
N ILE A 89 -3.61 4.07 3.45
CA ILE A 89 -3.45 5.52 3.70
C ILE A 89 -2.27 5.79 4.64
N GLY A 90 -2.16 5.07 5.76
CA GLY A 90 -1.07 5.27 6.71
C GLY A 90 0.32 5.14 6.08
N PRO A 91 0.63 3.99 5.47
CA PRO A 91 1.91 3.83 4.77
C PRO A 91 2.12 4.79 3.61
N PHE A 92 1.06 5.23 2.92
CA PHE A 92 1.17 6.23 1.86
C PHE A 92 1.61 7.58 2.42
N ILE A 93 1.06 8.00 3.55
CA ILE A 93 1.47 9.24 4.22
C ILE A 93 2.94 9.13 4.64
N TRP A 94 3.34 8.01 5.22
CA TRP A 94 4.73 7.79 5.62
C TRP A 94 5.68 7.83 4.41
N ALA A 95 5.29 7.22 3.29
CA ALA A 95 6.09 7.27 2.07
C ALA A 95 6.21 8.70 1.53
N SER A 96 5.12 9.48 1.61
CA SER A 96 5.13 10.88 1.20
C SER A 96 6.11 11.71 2.03
N LEU A 97 6.13 11.49 3.35
CA LEU A 97 7.07 12.16 4.24
C LEU A 97 8.53 11.79 3.92
N GLU A 98 8.78 10.53 3.57
CA GLU A 98 10.13 10.11 3.16
C GLU A 98 10.53 10.75 1.83
N MET A 99 9.59 10.92 0.91
CA MET A 99 9.88 11.63 -0.35
C MET A 99 10.26 13.09 -0.11
N GLU A 100 9.62 13.75 0.86
CA GLU A 100 9.96 15.13 1.23
C GLU A 100 11.36 15.26 1.81
N GLN A 101 11.89 14.19 2.38
CA GLN A 101 13.23 14.19 2.97
C GLN A 101 14.34 13.94 1.94
N LEU A 102 14.00 13.66 0.68
CA LEU A 102 15.00 13.49 -0.35
C LEU A 102 15.75 14.81 -0.62
N PRO A 103 17.04 14.74 -0.96
CA PRO A 103 17.78 15.95 -1.29
C PRO A 103 17.13 16.73 -2.43
N GLN A 104 16.86 18.01 -2.20
CA GLN A 104 16.24 18.88 -3.20
C GLN A 104 17.24 19.32 -4.25
N GLY A 105 16.78 19.50 -5.48
CA GLY A 105 17.58 20.01 -6.57
C GLY A 105 18.66 19.05 -7.09
N LYS A 106 18.46 17.77 -6.87
CA LYS A 106 19.42 16.75 -7.29
C LYS A 106 18.92 15.92 -8.44
#